data_18ccdeec2935a1a785a4f525acef93ad
#
_entry.id   18ccdeec2935a1a785a4f525acef93ad
#
_cell.length_a   1.000
_cell.length_b   1.000
_cell.length_c   1.000
_cell.angle_alpha   90.00
_cell.angle_beta   90.00
_cell.angle_gamma   90.00
#
_symmetry.space_group_name_H-M   'P 1'
#
loop_
_entity.id
_entity.type
_entity.pdbx_description
1 polymer ?
#
loop_
_entity_poly.entity_id
_entity_poly.type
_entity_poly.pdbx_seq_one_letter_code
_entity_poly.pdbx_strand_id
1 'polypeptide(L)'
;TTLLLLLIATPLAWWLSQTRSRWRAPVAALVTLPLVLPPSVLGFYLLVALGPQGPLGQFTQAMGWGLLSFTFTGLLIGSIVFSLPFAVQPLQHAFEALGRRPMEVAATLRASPLDAFFTVALPQARTGLLTAAILSFAHTVGEFGVVLMIGGNIPGQTRVVSTQIYGHVEAMEYAQAHGLALFMVVFSFVVLAGLAWLKGRQGRVPA
;
A
#
# COMPACT_ATOMS: atom_id res chain seq x y z
N THR A 1 -5.36 -2.18 -6.56
CA THR A 1 -4.65 -2.19 -5.25
C THR A 1 -4.55 -0.77 -4.68
N THR A 2 -3.95 0.21 -5.38
CA THR A 2 -3.64 1.57 -4.85
C THR A 2 -4.87 2.31 -4.30
N LEU A 3 -6.00 2.31 -5.02
CA LEU A 3 -7.23 2.98 -4.54
C LEU A 3 -7.74 2.36 -3.25
N LEU A 4 -7.76 1.05 -3.14
CA LEU A 4 -8.15 0.34 -1.92
C LEU A 4 -7.18 0.61 -0.78
N LEU A 5 -5.88 0.65 -1.06
CA LEU A 5 -4.85 1.03 -0.09
C LEU A 5 -5.11 2.43 0.46
N LEU A 6 -5.38 3.42 -0.39
CA LEU A 6 -5.65 4.79 0.06
C LEU A 6 -6.93 4.87 0.89
N LEU A 7 -7.98 4.13 0.52
CA LEU A 7 -9.22 4.06 1.30
C LEU A 7 -8.99 3.50 2.71
N ILE A 8 -8.16 2.47 2.85
CA ILE A 8 -7.83 1.85 4.14
C ILE A 8 -6.80 2.70 4.91
N ALA A 9 -5.76 3.16 4.21
CA ALA A 9 -4.64 3.87 4.83
C ALA A 9 -5.04 5.26 5.35
N THR A 10 -5.95 5.96 4.68
CA THR A 10 -6.33 7.33 5.05
C THR A 10 -6.96 7.40 6.46
N PRO A 11 -8.02 6.64 6.79
CA PRO A 11 -8.58 6.65 8.14
C PRO A 11 -7.61 6.09 9.18
N LEU A 12 -6.81 5.08 8.82
CA LEU A 12 -5.81 4.50 9.71
C LEU A 12 -4.68 5.50 10.04
N ALA A 13 -4.14 6.19 9.05
CA ALA A 13 -3.13 7.23 9.21
C ALA A 13 -3.66 8.42 10.01
N TRP A 14 -4.91 8.84 9.74
CA TRP A 14 -5.58 9.87 10.53
C TRP A 14 -5.70 9.46 11.99
N TRP A 15 -6.19 8.25 12.27
CA TRP A 15 -6.28 7.76 13.64
C TRP A 15 -4.92 7.70 14.32
N LEU A 16 -3.88 7.17 13.66
CA LEU A 16 -2.52 7.10 14.20
C LEU A 16 -1.94 8.49 14.50
N SER A 17 -2.24 9.51 13.69
CA SER A 17 -1.75 10.87 13.87
C SER A 17 -2.40 11.60 15.04
N GLN A 18 -3.69 11.31 15.33
CA GLN A 18 -4.47 12.05 16.32
C GLN A 18 -4.59 11.35 17.67
N THR A 19 -4.50 10.02 17.69
CA THR A 19 -4.78 9.22 18.90
C THR A 19 -3.68 9.34 19.95
N ARG A 20 -4.10 9.39 21.23
CA ARG A 20 -3.23 9.22 22.42
C ARG A 20 -3.44 7.86 23.08
N SER A 21 -4.15 6.95 22.43
CA SER A 21 -4.42 5.62 22.96
C SER A 21 -3.14 4.80 23.14
N ARG A 22 -3.12 3.93 24.16
CA ARG A 22 -2.08 2.91 24.34
C ARG A 22 -1.94 1.95 23.15
N TRP A 23 -2.96 1.86 22.32
CA TRP A 23 -2.96 1.04 21.11
C TRP A 23 -2.23 1.67 19.92
N ARG A 24 -1.83 2.96 20.02
CA ARG A 24 -1.09 3.64 18.94
C ARG A 24 0.20 2.89 18.58
N ALA A 25 1.03 2.56 19.55
CA ALA A 25 2.31 1.91 19.30
C ALA A 25 2.18 0.48 18.75
N PRO A 26 1.34 -0.42 19.28
CA PRO A 26 1.11 -1.73 18.69
C PRO A 26 0.56 -1.68 17.26
N VAL A 27 -0.41 -0.79 16.99
CA VAL A 27 -0.98 -0.66 15.64
C VAL A 27 0.05 -0.08 14.66
N ALA A 28 0.82 0.94 15.06
CA ALA A 28 1.90 1.47 14.23
C ALA A 28 2.96 0.39 13.92
N ALA A 29 3.35 -0.41 14.92
CA ALA A 29 4.26 -1.53 14.73
C ALA A 29 3.70 -2.57 13.76
N LEU A 30 2.43 -2.93 13.87
CA LEU A 30 1.77 -3.87 12.97
C LEU A 30 1.72 -3.34 11.52
N VAL A 31 1.42 -2.06 11.34
CA VAL A 31 1.42 -1.39 10.02
C VAL A 31 2.81 -1.40 9.40
N THR A 32 3.86 -1.19 10.19
CA THR A 32 5.25 -1.14 9.68
C THR A 32 5.94 -2.50 9.60
N LEU A 33 5.35 -3.54 10.18
CA LEU A 33 5.89 -4.90 10.19
C LEU A 33 6.31 -5.41 8.81
N PRO A 34 5.52 -5.19 7.72
CA PRO A 34 5.90 -5.62 6.37
C PRO A 34 7.21 -5.05 5.84
N LEU A 35 7.67 -3.88 6.35
CA LEU A 35 8.95 -3.29 5.94
C LEU A 35 10.17 -4.04 6.49
N VAL A 36 9.99 -4.73 7.61
CA VAL A 36 11.09 -5.44 8.32
C VAL A 36 11.09 -6.92 7.96
N LEU A 37 9.90 -7.49 7.73
CA LEU A 37 9.79 -8.91 7.40
C LEU A 37 10.29 -9.18 5.96
N PRO A 38 11.06 -10.25 5.74
CA PRO A 38 11.31 -10.74 4.39
C PRO A 38 9.99 -11.00 3.65
N PRO A 39 9.87 -10.59 2.37
CA PRO A 39 8.63 -10.79 1.60
C PRO A 39 8.15 -12.23 1.54
N SER A 40 9.09 -13.19 1.52
CA SER A 40 8.79 -14.62 1.54
C SER A 40 8.15 -15.08 2.86
N VAL A 41 8.58 -14.50 3.99
CA VAL A 41 7.99 -14.83 5.31
C VAL A 41 6.56 -14.32 5.40
N LEU A 42 6.34 -13.07 5.02
CA LEU A 42 4.98 -12.50 5.00
C LEU A 42 4.08 -13.26 4.02
N GLY A 43 4.58 -13.54 2.82
CA GLY A 43 3.86 -14.31 1.80
C GLY A 43 3.49 -15.71 2.28
N PHE A 44 4.40 -16.40 2.98
CA PHE A 44 4.14 -17.69 3.58
C PHE A 44 3.01 -17.65 4.61
N TYR A 45 3.07 -16.72 5.57
CA TYR A 45 2.01 -16.62 6.58
C TYR A 45 0.66 -16.21 5.99
N LEU A 46 0.65 -15.34 4.98
CA LEU A 46 -0.57 -15.03 4.26
C LEU A 46 -1.10 -16.23 3.47
N LEU A 47 -0.24 -17.01 2.83
CA LEU A 47 -0.63 -18.24 2.14
C LEU A 47 -1.27 -19.24 3.11
N VAL A 48 -0.67 -19.43 4.30
CA VAL A 48 -1.24 -20.29 5.34
C VAL A 48 -2.59 -19.77 5.82
N ALA A 49 -2.70 -18.46 6.08
CA ALA A 49 -3.94 -17.85 6.56
C ALA A 49 -5.09 -17.91 5.54
N LEU A 50 -4.79 -17.73 4.25
CA LEU A 50 -5.74 -17.76 3.13
C LEU A 50 -5.99 -19.18 2.59
N GLY A 51 -5.16 -20.13 2.99
CA GLY A 51 -5.23 -21.53 2.56
C GLY A 51 -6.40 -22.32 3.21
N PRO A 52 -6.63 -23.56 2.76
CA PRO A 52 -7.83 -24.33 3.14
C PRO A 52 -7.92 -24.64 4.64
N GLN A 53 -6.80 -24.72 5.34
CA GLN A 53 -6.73 -24.97 6.78
C GLN A 53 -6.55 -23.70 7.60
N GLY A 54 -6.35 -22.55 6.93
CA GLY A 54 -6.18 -21.26 7.59
C GLY A 54 -7.50 -20.61 7.99
N PRO A 55 -7.47 -19.70 8.96
CA PRO A 55 -8.70 -19.09 9.50
C PRO A 55 -9.48 -18.29 8.45
N LEU A 56 -8.80 -17.56 7.57
CA LEU A 56 -9.46 -16.80 6.51
C LEU A 56 -9.95 -17.72 5.38
N GLY A 57 -9.19 -18.76 5.03
CA GLY A 57 -9.62 -19.72 4.02
C GLY A 57 -10.85 -20.52 4.46
N GLN A 58 -10.91 -20.97 5.71
CA GLN A 58 -12.10 -21.62 6.27
C GLN A 58 -13.31 -20.69 6.29
N PHE A 59 -13.11 -19.43 6.69
CA PHE A 59 -14.17 -18.44 6.71
C PHE A 59 -14.75 -18.17 5.30
N THR A 60 -13.89 -17.98 4.30
CA THR A 60 -14.34 -17.73 2.92
C THR A 60 -14.99 -18.94 2.28
N GLN A 61 -14.55 -20.16 2.60
CA GLN A 61 -15.23 -21.41 2.18
C GLN A 61 -16.61 -21.56 2.83
N ALA A 62 -16.72 -21.28 4.13
CA ALA A 62 -18.01 -21.34 4.84
C ALA A 62 -19.02 -20.33 4.28
N MET A 63 -18.54 -19.19 3.74
CA MET A 63 -19.38 -18.19 3.05
C MET A 63 -19.67 -18.52 1.58
N GLY A 64 -19.13 -19.61 1.05
CA GLY A 64 -19.31 -19.99 -0.35
C GLY A 64 -18.46 -19.19 -1.34
N TRP A 65 -17.48 -18.40 -0.86
CA TRP A 65 -16.59 -17.57 -1.73
C TRP A 65 -15.39 -18.35 -2.28
N GLY A 66 -15.20 -19.60 -1.83
CA GLY A 66 -14.08 -20.45 -2.22
C GLY A 66 -12.77 -20.06 -1.52
N LEU A 67 -11.67 -20.66 -2.00
CA LEU A 67 -10.31 -20.36 -1.51
C LEU A 67 -9.80 -19.08 -2.14
N LEU A 68 -9.09 -18.28 -1.34
CA LEU A 68 -8.46 -17.04 -1.79
C LEU A 68 -7.01 -17.26 -2.27
N SER A 69 -6.31 -18.28 -1.78
CA SER A 69 -4.97 -18.62 -2.27
C SER A 69 -5.00 -18.95 -3.77
N PHE A 70 -3.96 -18.51 -4.47
CA PHE A 70 -3.79 -18.67 -5.93
C PHE A 70 -4.88 -18.02 -6.78
N THR A 71 -5.56 -17.01 -6.24
CA THR A 71 -6.54 -16.19 -6.95
C THR A 71 -6.12 -14.73 -7.03
N PHE A 72 -6.73 -13.98 -7.95
CA PHE A 72 -6.51 -12.53 -8.05
C PHE A 72 -6.91 -11.81 -6.74
N THR A 73 -7.97 -12.25 -6.08
CA THR A 73 -8.41 -11.66 -4.80
C THR A 73 -7.37 -11.89 -3.69
N GLY A 74 -6.82 -13.09 -3.59
CA GLY A 74 -5.74 -13.38 -2.63
C GLY A 74 -4.49 -12.56 -2.90
N LEU A 75 -4.12 -12.43 -4.18
CA LEU A 75 -3.01 -11.58 -4.61
C LEU A 75 -3.27 -10.10 -4.24
N LEU A 76 -4.49 -9.60 -4.45
CA LEU A 76 -4.89 -8.25 -4.06
C LEU A 76 -4.76 -8.01 -2.55
N ILE A 77 -5.21 -8.96 -1.72
CA ILE A 77 -5.07 -8.90 -0.26
C ILE A 77 -3.60 -8.89 0.15
N GLY A 78 -2.79 -9.77 -0.42
CA GLY A 78 -1.35 -9.81 -0.15
C GLY A 78 -0.66 -8.50 -0.48
N SER A 79 -0.94 -7.95 -1.66
CA SER A 79 -0.41 -6.66 -2.10
C SER A 79 -0.87 -5.51 -1.21
N ILE A 80 -2.12 -5.51 -0.72
CA ILE A 80 -2.60 -4.50 0.23
C ILE A 80 -1.83 -4.59 1.54
N VAL A 81 -1.69 -5.77 2.13
CA VAL A 81 -0.98 -5.96 3.41
C VAL A 81 0.48 -5.55 3.29
N PHE A 82 1.16 -5.97 2.22
CA PHE A 82 2.59 -5.70 2.03
C PHE A 82 2.87 -4.23 1.68
N SER A 83 1.99 -3.58 0.92
CA SER A 83 2.15 -2.18 0.52
C SER A 83 1.56 -1.18 1.52
N LEU A 84 0.88 -1.65 2.58
CA LEU A 84 0.20 -0.79 3.56
C LEU A 84 1.08 0.30 4.17
N PRO A 85 2.33 0.03 4.61
CA PRO A 85 3.20 1.05 5.18
C PRO A 85 3.53 2.17 4.20
N PHE A 86 3.65 1.89 2.90
CA PHE A 86 3.94 2.88 1.86
C PHE A 86 2.78 3.86 1.62
N ALA A 87 1.57 3.49 2.00
CA ALA A 87 0.41 4.38 1.98
C ALA A 87 0.22 5.08 3.33
N VAL A 88 0.33 4.37 4.46
CA VAL A 88 0.04 4.91 5.79
C VAL A 88 1.08 5.94 6.24
N GLN A 89 2.38 5.66 6.08
CA GLN A 89 3.43 6.54 6.61
C GLN A 89 3.40 7.96 6.01
N PRO A 90 3.34 8.15 4.66
CA PRO A 90 3.28 9.50 4.10
C PRO A 90 2.03 10.27 4.52
N LEU A 91 0.89 9.57 4.63
CA LEU A 91 -0.36 10.17 5.10
C LEU A 91 -0.29 10.54 6.58
N GLN A 92 0.25 9.67 7.43
CA GLN A 92 0.41 9.92 8.85
C GLN A 92 1.31 11.14 9.08
N HIS A 93 2.46 11.23 8.40
CA HIS A 93 3.36 12.38 8.50
C HIS A 93 2.68 13.68 8.04
N ALA A 94 1.88 13.63 6.97
CA ALA A 94 1.15 14.81 6.50
C ALA A 94 0.09 15.27 7.52
N PHE A 95 -0.64 14.35 8.14
CA PHE A 95 -1.60 14.66 9.19
C PHE A 95 -0.93 15.11 10.51
N GLU A 96 0.23 14.57 10.86
CA GLU A 96 1.00 15.02 12.01
C GLU A 96 1.54 16.46 11.80
N ALA A 97 2.03 16.76 10.59
CA ALA A 97 2.50 18.11 10.23
C ALA A 97 1.38 19.16 10.24
N LEU A 98 0.14 18.77 9.95
CA LEU A 98 -1.02 19.65 10.05
C LEU A 98 -1.26 20.15 11.49
N GLY A 99 -0.97 19.31 12.48
CA GLY A 99 -1.22 19.59 13.89
C GLY A 99 -2.70 19.65 14.23
N ARG A 100 -3.02 20.22 15.40
CA ARG A 100 -4.41 20.29 15.92
C ARG A 100 -5.13 21.60 15.63
N ARG A 101 -4.38 22.69 15.44
CA ARG A 101 -4.95 24.03 15.29
C ARG A 101 -6.02 24.16 14.20
N PRO A 102 -5.83 23.65 12.97
CA PRO A 102 -6.86 23.75 11.95
C PRO A 102 -8.17 23.06 12.33
N MET A 103 -8.08 21.93 13.06
CA MET A 103 -9.26 21.18 13.53
C MET A 103 -9.99 21.92 14.68
N GLU A 104 -9.21 22.55 15.58
CA GLU A 104 -9.75 23.39 16.65
C GLU A 104 -10.48 24.61 16.09
N VAL A 105 -9.90 25.28 15.07
CA VAL A 105 -10.57 26.38 14.37
C VAL A 105 -11.87 25.94 13.71
N ALA A 106 -11.86 24.80 12.99
CA ALA A 106 -13.07 24.24 12.40
C ALA A 106 -14.16 23.96 13.45
N ALA A 107 -13.78 23.46 14.62
CA ALA A 107 -14.69 23.21 15.73
C ALA A 107 -15.32 24.51 16.28
N THR A 108 -14.57 25.64 16.33
CA THR A 108 -15.15 26.95 16.72
C THR A 108 -16.21 27.44 15.72
N LEU A 109 -16.12 27.02 14.48
CA LEU A 109 -17.10 27.28 13.42
C LEU A 109 -18.24 26.25 13.38
N ARG A 110 -18.35 25.41 14.41
CA ARG A 110 -19.36 24.35 14.55
C ARG A 110 -19.30 23.25 13.47
N ALA A 111 -18.16 23.08 12.80
CA ALA A 111 -17.96 21.97 11.88
C ALA A 111 -17.97 20.64 12.66
N SER A 112 -18.65 19.62 12.15
CA SER A 112 -18.59 18.28 12.72
C SER A 112 -17.19 17.66 12.48
N PRO A 113 -16.76 16.66 13.27
CA PRO A 113 -15.45 16.02 13.07
C PRO A 113 -15.25 15.44 11.66
N LEU A 114 -16.28 14.86 11.07
CA LEU A 114 -16.24 14.35 9.70
C LEU A 114 -16.16 15.47 8.66
N ASP A 115 -16.96 16.52 8.84
CA ASP A 115 -16.91 17.68 7.96
C ASP A 115 -15.53 18.34 8.00
N ALA A 116 -14.99 18.61 9.20
CA ALA A 116 -13.63 19.14 9.36
C ALA A 116 -12.56 18.22 8.76
N PHE A 117 -12.72 16.91 8.83
CA PHE A 117 -11.81 15.98 8.17
C PHE A 117 -11.80 16.15 6.65
N PHE A 118 -12.97 16.14 6.00
CA PHE A 118 -13.06 16.21 4.54
C PHE A 118 -12.81 17.62 3.98
N THR A 119 -13.17 18.68 4.70
CA THR A 119 -13.04 20.06 4.23
C THR A 119 -11.73 20.73 4.64
N VAL A 120 -11.09 20.27 5.72
CA VAL A 120 -9.87 20.91 6.26
C VAL A 120 -8.69 19.95 6.22
N ALA A 121 -8.76 18.79 6.90
CA ALA A 121 -7.61 17.92 7.10
C ALA A 121 -7.16 17.25 5.79
N LEU A 122 -8.08 16.64 5.06
CA LEU A 122 -7.77 15.88 3.84
C LEU A 122 -7.25 16.78 2.70
N PRO A 123 -7.83 17.96 2.42
CA PRO A 123 -7.29 18.89 1.42
C PRO A 123 -5.90 19.44 1.77
N GLN A 124 -5.62 19.67 3.06
CA GLN A 124 -4.30 20.13 3.49
C GLN A 124 -3.24 19.00 3.45
N ALA A 125 -3.67 17.75 3.63
CA ALA A 125 -2.81 16.57 3.50
C ALA A 125 -2.61 16.08 2.04
N ARG A 126 -3.09 16.83 1.02
CA ARG A 126 -3.04 16.42 -0.41
C ARG A 126 -1.66 15.98 -0.89
N THR A 127 -0.59 16.62 -0.42
CA THR A 127 0.77 16.24 -0.76
C THR A 127 1.13 14.86 -0.20
N GLY A 128 0.72 14.57 1.04
CA GLY A 128 0.85 13.24 1.64
C GLY A 128 0.04 12.20 0.88
N LEU A 129 -1.18 12.53 0.49
CA LEU A 129 -2.06 11.65 -0.29
C LEU A 129 -1.45 11.29 -1.66
N LEU A 130 -0.92 12.29 -2.38
CA LEU A 130 -0.21 12.06 -3.65
C LEU A 130 1.05 11.22 -3.46
N THR A 131 1.83 11.51 -2.41
CA THR A 131 3.01 10.71 -2.08
C THR A 131 2.64 9.26 -1.77
N ALA A 132 1.62 9.04 -0.95
CA ALA A 132 1.10 7.73 -0.61
C ALA A 132 0.62 6.97 -1.86
N ALA A 133 -0.13 7.64 -2.74
CA ALA A 133 -0.61 7.06 -4.01
C ALA A 133 0.54 6.60 -4.91
N ILE A 134 1.53 7.46 -5.12
CA ILE A 134 2.66 7.16 -6.01
C ILE A 134 3.55 6.08 -5.43
N LEU A 135 3.89 6.16 -4.13
CA LEU A 135 4.76 5.17 -3.50
C LEU A 135 4.10 3.80 -3.41
N SER A 136 2.83 3.73 -3.00
CA SER A 136 2.11 2.46 -2.94
C SER A 136 1.89 1.84 -4.33
N PHE A 137 1.63 2.66 -5.35
CA PHE A 137 1.53 2.19 -6.72
C PHE A 137 2.86 1.62 -7.23
N ALA A 138 3.96 2.38 -7.09
CA ALA A 138 5.29 1.94 -7.51
C ALA A 138 5.73 0.67 -6.78
N HIS A 139 5.47 0.59 -5.47
CA HIS A 139 5.76 -0.60 -4.68
C HIS A 139 4.96 -1.81 -5.15
N THR A 140 3.65 -1.66 -5.36
CA THR A 140 2.77 -2.76 -5.83
C THR A 140 3.19 -3.29 -7.19
N VAL A 141 3.64 -2.41 -8.11
CA VAL A 141 4.09 -2.84 -9.45
C VAL A 141 5.41 -3.62 -9.38
N GLY A 142 6.31 -3.24 -8.47
CA GLY A 142 7.60 -3.91 -8.26
C GLY A 142 7.57 -5.14 -7.34
N GLU A 143 6.42 -5.45 -6.74
CA GLU A 143 6.28 -6.52 -5.77
C GLU A 143 6.49 -7.90 -6.40
N PHE A 144 7.32 -8.74 -5.75
CA PHE A 144 7.66 -10.09 -6.24
C PHE A 144 7.37 -11.19 -5.20
N GLY A 145 8.03 -11.15 -4.05
CA GLY A 145 8.07 -12.28 -3.12
C GLY A 145 6.71 -12.69 -2.57
N VAL A 146 5.91 -11.72 -2.10
CA VAL A 146 4.56 -11.99 -1.57
C VAL A 146 3.63 -12.44 -2.69
N VAL A 147 3.70 -11.78 -3.86
CA VAL A 147 2.89 -12.10 -5.04
C VAL A 147 3.16 -13.51 -5.53
N LEU A 148 4.43 -13.91 -5.61
CA LEU A 148 4.79 -15.26 -6.04
C LEU A 148 4.25 -16.31 -5.06
N MET A 149 4.39 -16.09 -3.75
CA MET A 149 3.96 -17.03 -2.72
C MET A 149 2.44 -17.23 -2.70
N ILE A 150 1.67 -16.15 -2.82
CA ILE A 150 0.20 -16.20 -2.74
C ILE A 150 -0.42 -16.49 -4.10
N GLY A 151 0.17 -15.97 -5.17
CA GLY A 151 -0.39 -16.02 -6.53
C GLY A 151 0.04 -17.23 -7.35
N GLY A 152 1.23 -17.83 -7.10
CA GLY A 152 1.73 -19.02 -7.81
C GLY A 152 2.06 -18.76 -9.29
N ASN A 153 2.17 -17.51 -9.76
CA ASN A 153 2.54 -17.14 -11.14
C ASN A 153 1.68 -17.78 -12.25
N ILE A 154 0.36 -17.88 -12.02
CA ILE A 154 -0.57 -18.54 -12.96
C ILE A 154 -0.83 -17.64 -14.16
N PRO A 155 -0.55 -18.08 -15.41
CA PRO A 155 -0.81 -17.31 -16.63
C PRO A 155 -2.30 -16.88 -16.76
N GLY A 156 -2.52 -15.61 -17.07
CA GLY A 156 -3.87 -15.07 -17.26
C GLY A 156 -4.68 -14.85 -15.97
N GLN A 157 -4.14 -15.21 -14.78
CA GLN A 157 -4.82 -15.06 -13.49
C GLN A 157 -4.02 -14.24 -12.50
N THR A 158 -2.83 -14.72 -12.09
CA THR A 158 -2.03 -14.14 -11.02
C THR A 158 -0.62 -13.73 -11.45
N ARG A 159 -0.25 -13.98 -12.72
CA ARG A 159 1.04 -13.57 -13.27
C ARG A 159 1.12 -12.05 -13.36
N VAL A 160 2.21 -11.48 -12.82
CA VAL A 160 2.55 -10.06 -12.89
C VAL A 160 3.93 -9.88 -13.53
N VAL A 161 4.30 -8.62 -13.85
CA VAL A 161 5.57 -8.34 -14.56
C VAL A 161 6.78 -8.86 -13.79
N SER A 162 6.83 -8.65 -12.46
CA SER A 162 7.94 -9.11 -11.62
C SER A 162 8.10 -10.64 -11.62
N THR A 163 6.99 -11.38 -11.53
CA THR A 163 7.03 -12.85 -11.59
C THR A 163 7.32 -13.37 -12.98
N GLN A 164 6.95 -12.62 -14.03
CA GLN A 164 7.29 -12.97 -15.41
C GLN A 164 8.77 -12.79 -15.70
N ILE A 165 9.41 -11.70 -15.22
CA ILE A 165 10.85 -11.52 -15.30
C ILE A 165 11.57 -12.72 -14.68
N TYR A 166 11.14 -13.11 -13.48
CA TYR A 166 11.72 -14.26 -12.78
C TYR A 166 11.57 -15.56 -13.59
N GLY A 167 10.37 -15.82 -14.16
CA GLY A 167 10.12 -16.98 -14.99
C GLY A 167 11.01 -17.04 -16.25
N HIS A 168 11.25 -15.90 -16.91
CA HIS A 168 12.21 -15.84 -18.03
C HIS A 168 13.66 -16.10 -17.60
N VAL A 169 14.05 -15.66 -16.40
CA VAL A 169 15.39 -15.95 -15.85
C VAL A 169 15.54 -17.44 -15.56
N GLU A 170 14.54 -18.08 -14.95
CA GLU A 170 14.55 -19.53 -14.71
C GLU A 170 14.58 -20.35 -16.01
N ALA A 171 13.90 -19.86 -17.06
CA ALA A 171 13.91 -20.47 -18.38
C ALA A 171 15.20 -20.16 -19.19
N MET A 172 16.16 -19.41 -18.62
CA MET A 172 17.35 -18.91 -19.31
C MET A 172 17.07 -18.01 -20.53
N GLU A 173 15.89 -17.43 -20.59
CA GLU A 173 15.43 -16.52 -21.65
C GLU A 173 15.84 -15.07 -21.32
N TYR A 174 17.13 -14.82 -21.19
CA TYR A 174 17.66 -13.53 -20.68
C TYR A 174 17.29 -12.32 -21.55
N ALA A 175 17.08 -12.50 -22.85
CA ALA A 175 16.68 -11.39 -23.73
C ALA A 175 15.27 -10.86 -23.37
N GLN A 176 14.31 -11.76 -23.10
CA GLN A 176 12.95 -11.41 -22.68
C GLN A 176 12.97 -10.82 -21.26
N ALA A 177 13.72 -11.44 -20.33
CA ALA A 177 13.91 -10.92 -18.98
C ALA A 177 14.49 -9.49 -19.01
N HIS A 178 15.50 -9.23 -19.84
CA HIS A 178 16.13 -7.91 -19.98
C HIS A 178 15.14 -6.85 -20.47
N GLY A 179 14.33 -7.16 -21.47
CA GLY A 179 13.33 -6.23 -22.00
C GLY A 179 12.32 -5.79 -20.94
N LEU A 180 11.77 -6.74 -20.18
CA LEU A 180 10.83 -6.44 -19.09
C LEU A 180 11.52 -5.72 -17.91
N ALA A 181 12.75 -6.12 -17.56
CA ALA A 181 13.52 -5.48 -16.50
C ALA A 181 13.86 -4.02 -16.86
N LEU A 182 14.29 -3.75 -18.10
CA LEU A 182 14.56 -2.39 -18.58
C LEU A 182 13.28 -1.53 -18.52
N PHE A 183 12.15 -2.06 -18.96
CA PHE A 183 10.86 -1.40 -18.83
C PHE A 183 10.59 -1.01 -17.37
N MET A 184 10.77 -1.93 -16.42
CA MET A 184 10.57 -1.67 -14.99
C MET A 184 11.52 -0.61 -14.43
N VAL A 185 12.79 -0.58 -14.86
CA VAL A 185 13.77 0.44 -14.47
C VAL A 185 13.33 1.82 -14.96
N VAL A 186 12.99 1.94 -16.24
CA VAL A 186 12.52 3.20 -16.84
C VAL A 186 11.23 3.66 -16.16
N PHE A 187 10.27 2.76 -15.97
CA PHE A 187 9.03 3.04 -15.27
C PHE A 187 9.27 3.59 -13.84
N SER A 188 10.10 2.90 -13.04
CA SER A 188 10.43 3.32 -11.68
C SER A 188 11.12 4.68 -11.65
N PHE A 189 12.05 4.92 -12.57
CA PHE A 189 12.72 6.21 -12.71
C PHE A 189 11.73 7.35 -13.02
N VAL A 190 10.83 7.14 -13.99
CA VAL A 190 9.81 8.13 -14.37
C VAL A 190 8.87 8.45 -13.21
N VAL A 191 8.44 7.41 -12.48
CA VAL A 191 7.56 7.57 -11.30
C VAL A 191 8.26 8.38 -10.20
N LEU A 192 9.51 8.05 -9.87
CA LEU A 192 10.27 8.75 -8.83
C LEU A 192 10.63 10.19 -9.24
N ALA A 193 11.04 10.39 -10.50
CA ALA A 193 11.31 11.73 -11.05
C ALA A 193 10.05 12.60 -11.05
N GLY A 194 8.91 12.03 -11.45
CA GLY A 194 7.60 12.69 -11.39
C GLY A 194 7.22 13.11 -9.96
N LEU A 195 7.43 12.22 -8.98
CA LEU A 195 7.19 12.54 -7.57
C LEU A 195 8.09 13.67 -7.07
N ALA A 196 9.38 13.63 -7.40
CA ALA A 196 10.34 14.68 -7.04
C ALA A 196 9.93 16.03 -7.64
N TRP A 197 9.54 16.05 -8.91
CA TRP A 197 9.07 17.25 -9.58
C TRP A 197 7.79 17.84 -8.98
N LEU A 198 6.80 16.99 -8.65
CA LEU A 198 5.57 17.40 -7.99
C LEU A 198 5.84 18.03 -6.61
N LYS A 199 6.71 17.40 -5.81
CA LYS A 199 7.13 17.94 -4.50
C LYS A 199 7.87 19.27 -4.63
N GLY A 200 8.75 19.40 -5.61
CA GLY A 200 9.51 20.65 -5.87
C GLY A 200 8.61 21.83 -6.25
N ARG A 201 7.50 21.59 -6.95
CA ARG A 201 6.51 22.63 -7.27
C ARG A 201 5.71 23.10 -6.05
N GLN A 202 5.43 22.22 -5.11
CA GLN A 202 4.63 22.56 -3.92
C GLN A 202 5.43 23.28 -2.84
N GLY A 203 6.77 23.09 -2.79
CA GLY A 203 7.67 23.82 -1.89
C GLY A 203 7.97 25.28 -2.30
N ARG A 204 7.52 25.72 -3.47
CA ARG A 204 7.67 27.10 -3.95
C ARG A 204 6.38 27.89 -3.77
N VAL A 205 5.84 27.93 -2.55
CA VAL A 205 4.88 28.99 -2.17
C VAL A 205 5.75 30.19 -1.80
N PRO A 206 5.63 31.35 -2.47
CA PRO A 206 6.35 32.55 -2.06
C PRO A 206 5.89 32.98 -0.67
N ALA A 207 6.87 33.34 0.18
CA ALA A 207 6.64 33.96 1.48
C ALA A 207 5.94 35.31 1.31
#